data_d5e4439640ee7ee642650854394c438f
#
_entry.id   d5e4439640ee7ee642650854394c438f
#
_cell.length_a   1.000
_cell.length_b   1.000
_cell.length_c   1.000
_cell.angle_alpha   90.00
_cell.angle_beta   90.00
_cell.angle_gamma   90.00
#
_symmetry.space_group_name_H-M   'P 1'
#
loop_
_entity.id
_entity.type
_entity.pdbx_description
1 polymer ?
#
loop_
_entity_poly.entity_id
_entity_poly.type
_entity_poly.pdbx_seq_one_letter_code
_entity_poly.pdbx_strand_id
1 'polypeptide(L)'
;MLYFLLYEFLYRRLSAGGEESYFVKALNVFQYVTFRTAYATVTALLISLLFGGRVIRYLRELNIGQQIREEGPQAHMAKRGTPTMGGVLIIASVLISTLLWARLTNLYVWIILFATTAFAVIGFLDDYAKVAKKQSLGLTGKQKLAAQFAVALCVWGALYFFARDTYSWNLSLPFFKQTDITRVTNIGPWLYLPFIMMVLIGASNAVNLTDGLDGLAISVTFIAMVALTAFTYVSGDERWARMLFIEHRKDVGELTVFCGAMAGASLGFLWYNAPPADVFMGDVGSLAIGGAIGTIGVLTKQEFILVLVGGVFVLEAVSVMMQVSFFKMTKWRTGKGRRLFEMTPLHHHFEMRDWKESKIVFRFLILAILFALLSLSTLKLR
;
A
#
# COMPACT_ATOMS: atom_id res chain seq x y z
N MET A 1 11.48 -16.97 -6.43
CA MET A 1 11.91 -17.98 -7.40
C MET A 1 13.43 -17.98 -7.60
N LEU A 2 14.02 -16.85 -7.96
CA LEU A 2 15.49 -16.73 -8.16
C LEU A 2 16.30 -17.05 -6.89
N TYR A 3 15.82 -16.66 -5.70
CA TYR A 3 16.44 -17.05 -4.44
C TYR A 3 16.61 -18.57 -4.32
N PHE A 4 15.56 -19.33 -4.60
CA PHE A 4 15.60 -20.78 -4.51
C PHE A 4 16.54 -21.38 -5.57
N LEU A 5 16.41 -20.94 -6.83
CA LEU A 5 17.19 -21.47 -7.95
C LEU A 5 18.68 -21.16 -7.81
N LEU A 6 19.02 -19.90 -7.55
CA LEU A 6 20.41 -19.43 -7.61
C LEU A 6 21.16 -19.63 -6.28
N TYR A 7 20.49 -19.44 -5.13
CA TYR A 7 21.10 -19.60 -3.82
C TYR A 7 20.91 -21.01 -3.24
N GLU A 8 19.65 -21.45 -3.04
CA GLU A 8 19.38 -22.73 -2.36
C GLU A 8 19.82 -23.94 -3.19
N PHE A 9 19.57 -23.92 -4.49
CA PHE A 9 19.90 -25.07 -5.35
C PHE A 9 21.31 -24.94 -5.93
N LEU A 10 21.65 -23.87 -6.67
CA LEU A 10 22.89 -23.79 -7.43
C LEU A 10 24.08 -23.47 -6.53
N TYR A 11 24.02 -22.41 -5.73
CA TYR A 11 25.12 -22.01 -4.84
C TYR A 11 25.47 -23.10 -3.83
N ARG A 12 24.50 -23.64 -3.09
CA ARG A 12 24.77 -24.67 -2.07
C ARG A 12 25.35 -25.95 -2.66
N ARG A 13 24.91 -26.34 -3.86
CA ARG A 13 25.44 -27.53 -4.54
C ARG A 13 26.87 -27.34 -5.01
N LEU A 14 27.20 -26.20 -5.64
CA LEU A 14 28.55 -25.90 -6.10
C LEU A 14 29.52 -25.67 -4.94
N SER A 15 29.11 -24.95 -3.90
CA SER A 15 29.90 -24.75 -2.68
C SER A 15 30.20 -26.06 -1.95
N ALA A 16 29.26 -27.01 -1.89
CA ALA A 16 29.47 -28.33 -1.29
C ALA A 16 30.48 -29.17 -2.11
N GLY A 17 30.61 -28.92 -3.41
CA GLY A 17 31.63 -29.55 -4.28
C GLY A 17 33.04 -28.97 -4.16
N GLY A 18 33.28 -27.98 -3.29
CA GLY A 18 34.59 -27.35 -3.08
C GLY A 18 34.99 -26.34 -4.15
N GLU A 19 34.07 -25.93 -5.01
CA GLU A 19 34.36 -24.92 -6.04
C GLU A 19 34.42 -23.51 -5.44
N GLU A 20 35.59 -22.88 -5.47
CA GLU A 20 35.81 -21.49 -5.06
C GLU A 20 35.82 -20.49 -6.22
N SER A 21 35.08 -20.74 -7.28
CA SER A 21 35.00 -19.85 -8.45
C SER A 21 34.38 -18.49 -8.07
N TYR A 22 34.82 -17.42 -8.75
CA TYR A 22 34.17 -16.09 -8.67
C TYR A 22 32.67 -16.16 -8.95
N PHE A 23 32.24 -17.04 -9.85
CA PHE A 23 30.84 -17.27 -10.16
C PHE A 23 30.07 -17.80 -8.94
N VAL A 24 30.63 -18.78 -8.21
CA VAL A 24 30.02 -19.31 -6.97
C VAL A 24 29.91 -18.24 -5.92
N LYS A 25 30.97 -17.43 -5.72
CA LYS A 25 30.93 -16.28 -4.79
C LYS A 25 29.87 -15.25 -5.17
N ALA A 26 29.67 -14.98 -6.47
CA ALA A 26 28.60 -14.09 -6.95
C ALA A 26 27.19 -14.62 -6.67
N LEU A 27 26.97 -15.95 -6.72
CA LEU A 27 25.67 -16.54 -6.37
C LEU A 27 25.30 -16.37 -4.88
N ASN A 28 26.30 -16.24 -4.01
CA ASN A 28 26.08 -16.02 -2.59
C ASN A 28 25.33 -14.69 -2.28
N VAL A 29 25.39 -13.72 -3.19
CA VAL A 29 24.72 -12.41 -3.02
C VAL A 29 23.20 -12.54 -2.91
N PHE A 30 22.61 -13.57 -3.52
CA PHE A 30 21.15 -13.80 -3.50
C PHE A 30 20.60 -14.16 -2.11
N GLN A 31 21.44 -14.52 -1.13
CA GLN A 31 21.00 -14.70 0.27
C GLN A 31 20.57 -13.38 0.93
N TYR A 32 21.19 -12.25 0.55
CA TYR A 32 20.95 -10.98 1.20
C TYR A 32 19.64 -10.35 0.78
N VAL A 33 18.78 -10.05 1.76
CA VAL A 33 17.48 -9.42 1.53
C VAL A 33 17.62 -8.03 0.89
N THR A 34 18.66 -7.28 1.27
CA THR A 34 18.95 -5.94 0.71
C THR A 34 19.21 -6.00 -0.80
N PHE A 35 20.01 -6.97 -1.26
CA PHE A 35 20.27 -7.20 -2.67
C PHE A 35 18.96 -7.53 -3.40
N ARG A 36 18.20 -8.49 -2.88
CA ARG A 36 16.93 -8.91 -3.48
C ARG A 36 15.90 -7.78 -3.51
N THR A 37 15.87 -6.94 -2.47
CA THR A 37 15.00 -5.76 -2.43
C THR A 37 15.36 -4.74 -3.51
N ALA A 38 16.65 -4.40 -3.64
CA ALA A 38 17.11 -3.47 -4.67
C ALA A 38 16.73 -3.96 -6.08
N TYR A 39 16.98 -5.23 -6.36
CA TYR A 39 16.65 -5.80 -7.67
C TYR A 39 15.13 -6.00 -7.88
N ALA A 40 14.37 -6.28 -6.83
CA ALA A 40 12.90 -6.29 -6.92
C ALA A 40 12.35 -4.89 -7.26
N THR A 41 12.91 -3.84 -6.65
CA THR A 41 12.56 -2.45 -6.93
C THR A 41 12.85 -2.10 -8.40
N VAL A 42 14.07 -2.41 -8.88
CA VAL A 42 14.47 -2.15 -10.27
C VAL A 42 13.61 -2.97 -11.24
N THR A 43 13.35 -4.24 -10.94
CA THR A 43 12.53 -5.11 -11.78
C THR A 43 11.10 -4.56 -11.91
N ALA A 44 10.47 -4.17 -10.79
CA ALA A 44 9.12 -3.61 -10.81
C ALA A 44 9.06 -2.27 -11.56
N LEU A 45 10.05 -1.41 -11.35
CA LEU A 45 10.20 -0.14 -12.08
C LEU A 45 10.31 -0.39 -13.60
N LEU A 46 11.19 -1.30 -14.01
CA LEU A 46 11.41 -1.60 -15.43
C LEU A 46 10.16 -2.23 -16.06
N ILE A 47 9.47 -3.15 -15.37
CA ILE A 47 8.20 -3.71 -15.87
C ILE A 47 7.19 -2.58 -16.10
N SER A 48 7.01 -1.69 -15.13
CA SER A 48 6.08 -0.56 -15.26
C SER A 48 6.44 0.36 -16.43
N LEU A 49 7.71 0.72 -16.59
CA LEU A 49 8.17 1.61 -17.67
C LEU A 49 8.06 0.95 -19.05
N LEU A 50 8.51 -0.32 -19.20
CA LEU A 50 8.54 -0.99 -20.50
C LEU A 50 7.16 -1.43 -20.99
N PHE A 51 6.28 -1.83 -20.09
CA PHE A 51 4.95 -2.33 -20.44
C PHE A 51 3.85 -1.27 -20.30
N GLY A 52 4.08 -0.18 -19.58
CA GLY A 52 3.07 0.86 -19.33
C GLY A 52 2.43 1.40 -20.59
N GLY A 53 3.24 1.77 -21.60
CA GLY A 53 2.70 2.27 -22.87
C GLY A 53 1.84 1.24 -23.63
N ARG A 54 2.14 -0.07 -23.50
CA ARG A 54 1.32 -1.15 -24.10
C ARG A 54 0.00 -1.30 -23.35
N VAL A 55 0.05 -1.30 -22.01
CA VAL A 55 -1.14 -1.40 -21.17
C VAL A 55 -2.07 -0.21 -21.41
N ILE A 56 -1.55 1.02 -21.47
CA ILE A 56 -2.32 2.23 -21.73
C ILE A 56 -3.04 2.14 -23.09
N ARG A 57 -2.34 1.72 -24.13
CA ARG A 57 -2.96 1.52 -25.45
C ARG A 57 -4.09 0.49 -25.41
N TYR A 58 -3.87 -0.64 -24.77
CA TYR A 58 -4.88 -1.68 -24.61
C TYR A 58 -6.12 -1.21 -23.85
N LEU A 59 -5.91 -0.45 -22.76
CA LEU A 59 -7.04 0.14 -22.00
C LEU A 59 -7.82 1.17 -22.84
N ARG A 60 -7.16 1.95 -23.70
CA ARG A 60 -7.81 2.87 -24.65
C ARG A 60 -8.63 2.12 -25.69
N GLU A 61 -8.10 1.05 -26.27
CA GLU A 61 -8.79 0.23 -27.28
C GLU A 61 -10.07 -0.44 -26.71
N LEU A 62 -10.04 -0.80 -25.43
CA LEU A 62 -11.21 -1.33 -24.72
C LEU A 62 -12.22 -0.24 -24.32
N ASN A 63 -12.00 1.02 -24.67
CA ASN A 63 -12.84 2.16 -24.26
C ASN A 63 -13.08 2.24 -22.75
N ILE A 64 -12.10 1.85 -21.95
CA ILE A 64 -12.14 1.91 -20.49
C ILE A 64 -11.76 3.35 -20.05
N GLY A 65 -12.61 4.30 -20.38
CA GLY A 65 -12.46 5.70 -19.97
C GLY A 65 -13.20 6.02 -18.68
N GLN A 66 -12.65 6.93 -17.88
CA GLN A 66 -13.31 7.36 -16.65
C GLN A 66 -14.59 8.12 -16.94
N GLN A 67 -15.68 7.73 -16.28
CA GLN A 67 -16.94 8.48 -16.24
C GLN A 67 -16.82 9.58 -15.17
N ILE A 68 -16.69 10.84 -15.60
CA ILE A 68 -16.54 11.98 -14.70
C ILE A 68 -17.90 12.35 -14.11
N ARG A 69 -17.94 12.59 -12.79
CA ARG A 69 -19.15 13.08 -12.11
C ARG A 69 -19.40 14.55 -12.48
N GLU A 70 -20.61 14.88 -12.84
CA GLU A 70 -21.01 16.26 -13.22
C GLU A 70 -20.86 17.26 -12.06
N GLU A 71 -20.85 16.80 -10.82
CA GLU A 71 -20.71 17.60 -9.59
C GLU A 71 -19.28 17.95 -9.20
N GLY A 72 -18.27 17.52 -9.98
CA GLY A 72 -16.84 17.74 -9.71
C GLY A 72 -16.32 19.10 -10.23
N PRO A 73 -15.07 19.47 -9.87
CA PRO A 73 -14.42 20.67 -10.41
C PRO A 73 -14.39 20.65 -11.95
N GLN A 74 -14.66 21.80 -12.58
CA GLN A 74 -14.75 21.91 -14.06
C GLN A 74 -13.43 21.51 -14.76
N ALA A 75 -12.28 21.67 -14.09
CA ALA A 75 -10.96 21.24 -14.60
C ALA A 75 -10.90 19.74 -14.91
N HIS A 76 -11.68 18.92 -14.23
CA HIS A 76 -11.76 17.46 -14.48
C HIS A 76 -12.43 17.10 -15.80
N MET A 77 -13.26 18.00 -16.35
CA MET A 77 -13.90 17.77 -17.67
C MET A 77 -12.89 17.64 -18.82
N ALA A 78 -11.73 18.31 -18.72
CA ALA A 78 -10.66 18.20 -19.69
C ALA A 78 -9.98 16.81 -19.70
N LYS A 79 -10.13 16.03 -18.62
CA LYS A 79 -9.55 14.68 -18.46
C LYS A 79 -10.46 13.57 -19.01
N ARG A 80 -11.58 13.92 -19.63
CA ARG A 80 -12.53 12.96 -20.21
C ARG A 80 -11.86 12.16 -21.33
N GLY A 81 -11.88 10.82 -21.19
CA GLY A 81 -11.23 9.92 -22.16
C GLY A 81 -9.86 9.39 -21.74
N THR A 82 -9.27 9.88 -20.64
CA THR A 82 -8.10 9.25 -20.06
C THR A 82 -8.49 7.85 -19.54
N PRO A 83 -7.76 6.78 -19.93
CA PRO A 83 -8.09 5.43 -19.49
C PRO A 83 -7.92 5.29 -17.97
N THR A 84 -8.79 4.51 -17.35
CA THR A 84 -8.71 4.09 -15.94
C THR A 84 -8.26 2.64 -15.83
N MET A 85 -8.18 2.09 -14.60
CA MET A 85 -7.71 0.74 -14.30
C MET A 85 -6.19 0.53 -14.52
N GLY A 86 -5.40 1.61 -14.59
CA GLY A 86 -3.94 1.52 -14.68
C GLY A 86 -3.28 0.80 -13.49
N GLY A 87 -3.99 0.66 -12.37
CA GLY A 87 -3.58 -0.14 -11.23
C GLY A 87 -3.20 -1.59 -11.54
N VAL A 88 -3.76 -2.16 -12.63
CA VAL A 88 -3.37 -3.50 -13.12
C VAL A 88 -1.87 -3.57 -13.40
N LEU A 89 -1.29 -2.52 -13.99
CA LEU A 89 0.15 -2.45 -14.27
C LEU A 89 0.97 -2.46 -12.97
N ILE A 90 0.55 -1.69 -11.96
CA ILE A 90 1.20 -1.64 -10.65
C ILE A 90 1.20 -3.03 -10.02
N ILE A 91 0.02 -3.66 -9.93
CA ILE A 91 -0.15 -4.95 -9.27
C ILE A 91 0.62 -6.06 -10.00
N ALA A 92 0.55 -6.12 -11.34
CA ALA A 92 1.32 -7.07 -12.12
C ALA A 92 2.84 -6.90 -11.88
N SER A 93 3.35 -5.66 -11.88
CA SER A 93 4.77 -5.38 -11.64
C SER A 93 5.21 -5.82 -10.24
N VAL A 94 4.39 -5.57 -9.22
CA VAL A 94 4.65 -5.98 -7.83
C VAL A 94 4.64 -7.49 -7.68
N LEU A 95 3.60 -8.16 -8.19
CA LEU A 95 3.46 -9.61 -8.07
C LEU A 95 4.62 -10.33 -8.75
N ILE A 96 4.93 -9.98 -10.01
CA ILE A 96 6.02 -10.59 -10.77
C ILE A 96 7.35 -10.37 -10.05
N SER A 97 7.65 -9.14 -9.62
CA SER A 97 8.91 -8.82 -8.96
C SER A 97 9.03 -9.52 -7.62
N THR A 98 7.97 -9.57 -6.82
CA THR A 98 7.98 -10.26 -5.52
C THR A 98 8.16 -11.77 -5.71
N LEU A 99 7.44 -12.41 -6.63
CA LEU A 99 7.58 -13.83 -6.93
C LEU A 99 8.98 -14.19 -7.43
N LEU A 100 9.64 -13.31 -8.19
CA LEU A 100 11.01 -13.53 -8.66
C LEU A 100 12.02 -13.45 -7.52
N TRP A 101 11.94 -12.44 -6.66
CA TRP A 101 13.01 -12.08 -5.74
C TRP A 101 12.78 -12.51 -4.28
N ALA A 102 11.52 -12.63 -3.82
CA ALA A 102 11.24 -13.01 -2.44
C ALA A 102 11.49 -14.51 -2.20
N ARG A 103 11.71 -14.85 -0.94
CA ARG A 103 11.78 -16.23 -0.45
C ARG A 103 10.37 -16.79 -0.31
N LEU A 104 9.95 -17.61 -1.27
CA LEU A 104 8.57 -18.13 -1.37
C LEU A 104 8.21 -19.18 -0.30
N THR A 105 9.16 -19.61 0.52
CA THR A 105 8.88 -20.46 1.71
C THR A 105 8.37 -19.65 2.90
N ASN A 106 8.37 -18.31 2.81
CA ASN A 106 7.89 -17.44 3.86
C ASN A 106 6.38 -17.23 3.73
N LEU A 107 5.62 -17.54 4.80
CA LEU A 107 4.17 -17.41 4.84
C LEU A 107 3.70 -15.95 4.65
N TYR A 108 4.43 -14.99 5.22
CA TYR A 108 4.04 -13.57 5.15
C TYR A 108 4.08 -13.02 3.72
N VAL A 109 4.98 -13.55 2.88
CA VAL A 109 5.01 -13.24 1.45
C VAL A 109 3.70 -13.67 0.78
N TRP A 110 3.18 -14.84 1.09
CA TRP A 110 1.91 -15.31 0.53
C TRP A 110 0.71 -14.54 1.07
N ILE A 111 0.71 -14.18 2.36
CA ILE A 111 -0.37 -13.36 2.95
C ILE A 111 -0.42 -11.99 2.27
N ILE A 112 0.72 -11.32 2.07
CA ILE A 112 0.74 -9.99 1.45
C ILE A 112 0.36 -10.06 -0.04
N LEU A 113 0.83 -11.06 -0.78
CA LEU A 113 0.45 -11.28 -2.18
C LEU A 113 -1.05 -11.56 -2.31
N PHE A 114 -1.60 -12.43 -1.45
CA PHE A 114 -3.03 -12.70 -1.39
C PHE A 114 -3.84 -11.44 -1.10
N ALA A 115 -3.51 -10.71 -0.02
CA ALA A 115 -4.25 -9.52 0.36
C ALA A 115 -4.22 -8.46 -0.76
N THR A 116 -3.03 -8.17 -1.30
CA THR A 116 -2.89 -7.20 -2.41
C THR A 116 -3.72 -7.59 -3.62
N THR A 117 -3.67 -8.87 -4.03
CA THR A 117 -4.44 -9.38 -5.18
C THR A 117 -5.95 -9.36 -4.90
N ALA A 118 -6.36 -9.75 -3.70
CA ALA A 118 -7.78 -9.78 -3.34
C ALA A 118 -8.38 -8.37 -3.31
N PHE A 119 -7.67 -7.38 -2.73
CA PHE A 119 -8.10 -5.99 -2.80
C PHE A 119 -8.08 -5.43 -4.25
N ALA A 120 -7.10 -5.84 -5.07
CA ALA A 120 -7.09 -5.51 -6.51
C ALA A 120 -8.32 -6.06 -7.24
N VAL A 121 -8.72 -7.29 -6.94
CA VAL A 121 -9.92 -7.91 -7.53
C VAL A 121 -11.18 -7.13 -7.12
N ILE A 122 -11.31 -6.70 -5.86
CA ILE A 122 -12.43 -5.86 -5.42
C ILE A 122 -12.46 -4.56 -6.25
N GLY A 123 -11.32 -3.89 -6.39
CA GLY A 123 -11.20 -2.67 -7.18
C GLY A 123 -11.51 -2.91 -8.67
N PHE A 124 -11.04 -4.03 -9.22
CA PHE A 124 -11.32 -4.42 -10.60
C PHE A 124 -12.83 -4.61 -10.84
N LEU A 125 -13.51 -5.31 -9.94
CA LEU A 125 -14.96 -5.50 -10.05
C LEU A 125 -15.72 -4.18 -9.93
N ASP A 126 -15.26 -3.26 -9.08
CA ASP A 126 -15.84 -1.92 -8.95
C ASP A 126 -15.66 -1.10 -10.24
N ASP A 127 -14.44 -1.01 -10.75
CA ASP A 127 -14.14 -0.27 -11.98
C ASP A 127 -14.81 -0.92 -13.22
N TYR A 128 -14.79 -2.25 -13.31
CA TYR A 128 -15.48 -2.97 -14.39
C TYR A 128 -16.99 -2.72 -14.37
N ALA A 129 -17.62 -2.70 -13.19
CA ALA A 129 -19.04 -2.41 -13.06
C ALA A 129 -19.37 -0.98 -13.53
N LYS A 130 -18.51 0.01 -13.29
CA LYS A 130 -18.66 1.39 -13.78
C LYS A 130 -18.61 1.43 -15.32
N VAL A 131 -17.62 0.75 -15.91
CA VAL A 131 -17.43 0.70 -17.38
C VAL A 131 -18.58 -0.04 -18.06
N ALA A 132 -18.92 -1.25 -17.58
CA ALA A 132 -19.96 -2.10 -18.18
C ALA A 132 -21.34 -1.46 -18.13
N LYS A 133 -21.68 -0.76 -17.05
CA LYS A 133 -22.96 -0.08 -16.88
C LYS A 133 -22.99 1.35 -17.45
N LYS A 134 -21.84 1.86 -17.93
CA LYS A 134 -21.65 3.27 -18.38
C LYS A 134 -22.17 4.28 -17.33
N GLN A 135 -21.93 4.00 -16.06
CA GLN A 135 -22.38 4.80 -14.91
C GLN A 135 -21.19 5.14 -14.01
N SER A 136 -21.27 6.23 -13.26
CA SER A 136 -20.27 6.59 -12.25
C SER A 136 -20.34 5.73 -10.97
N LEU A 137 -21.37 4.91 -10.81
CA LEU A 137 -21.59 4.02 -9.67
C LEU A 137 -21.16 2.59 -10.02
N GLY A 138 -20.12 2.10 -9.32
CA GLY A 138 -19.66 0.72 -9.38
C GLY A 138 -20.42 -0.22 -8.43
N LEU A 139 -19.69 -0.92 -7.58
CA LEU A 139 -20.28 -1.71 -6.51
C LEU A 139 -20.95 -0.81 -5.47
N THR A 140 -22.03 -1.30 -4.86
CA THR A 140 -22.59 -0.58 -3.72
C THR A 140 -21.60 -0.53 -2.55
N GLY A 141 -21.62 0.54 -1.75
CA GLY A 141 -20.74 0.66 -0.59
C GLY A 141 -20.81 -0.54 0.37
N LYS A 142 -22.00 -1.15 0.51
CA LYS A 142 -22.19 -2.36 1.33
C LYS A 142 -21.48 -3.57 0.73
N GLN A 143 -21.57 -3.78 -0.59
CA GLN A 143 -20.89 -4.89 -1.29
C GLN A 143 -19.37 -4.73 -1.21
N LYS A 144 -18.86 -3.53 -1.46
CA LYS A 144 -17.43 -3.20 -1.36
C LYS A 144 -16.91 -3.46 0.06
N LEU A 145 -17.62 -2.97 1.07
CA LEU A 145 -17.26 -3.17 2.47
C LEU A 145 -17.31 -4.66 2.87
N ALA A 146 -18.36 -5.39 2.47
CA ALA A 146 -18.47 -6.83 2.77
C ALA A 146 -17.31 -7.63 2.15
N ALA A 147 -16.92 -7.32 0.90
CA ALA A 147 -15.77 -7.96 0.26
C ALA A 147 -14.45 -7.64 0.98
N GLN A 148 -14.25 -6.38 1.40
CA GLN A 148 -13.08 -5.97 2.19
C GLN A 148 -13.04 -6.69 3.56
N PHE A 149 -14.18 -6.85 4.23
CA PHE A 149 -14.30 -7.64 5.46
C PHE A 149 -13.90 -9.10 5.24
N ALA A 150 -14.36 -9.72 4.15
CA ALA A 150 -13.99 -11.10 3.82
C ALA A 150 -12.47 -11.25 3.63
N VAL A 151 -11.81 -10.32 2.92
CA VAL A 151 -10.35 -10.35 2.76
C VAL A 151 -9.64 -10.20 4.11
N ALA A 152 -10.07 -9.25 4.95
CA ALA A 152 -9.49 -9.06 6.28
C ALA A 152 -9.66 -10.29 7.18
N LEU A 153 -10.82 -10.97 7.08
CA LEU A 153 -11.07 -12.24 7.78
C LEU A 153 -10.14 -13.35 7.28
N CYS A 154 -9.90 -13.44 5.96
CA CYS A 154 -8.94 -14.40 5.40
C CYS A 154 -7.50 -14.12 5.88
N VAL A 155 -7.07 -12.85 5.92
CA VAL A 155 -5.75 -12.48 6.47
C VAL A 155 -5.63 -12.88 7.94
N TRP A 156 -6.64 -12.56 8.77
CA TRP A 156 -6.68 -12.97 10.16
C TRP A 156 -6.67 -14.49 10.30
N GLY A 157 -7.47 -15.20 9.51
CA GLY A 157 -7.53 -16.67 9.50
C GLY A 157 -6.18 -17.29 9.12
N ALA A 158 -5.50 -16.74 8.11
CA ALA A 158 -4.16 -17.20 7.73
C ALA A 158 -3.15 -17.04 8.89
N LEU A 159 -3.19 -15.93 9.62
CA LEU A 159 -2.36 -15.71 10.80
C LEU A 159 -2.75 -16.66 11.95
N TYR A 160 -4.04 -16.87 12.17
CA TYR A 160 -4.54 -17.71 13.26
C TYR A 160 -4.23 -19.20 13.08
N PHE A 161 -4.39 -19.72 11.85
CA PHE A 161 -4.22 -21.15 11.59
C PHE A 161 -2.79 -21.54 11.21
N PHE A 162 -2.04 -20.68 10.51
CA PHE A 162 -0.73 -21.02 9.97
C PHE A 162 0.45 -20.33 10.66
N ALA A 163 0.20 -19.27 11.43
CA ALA A 163 1.25 -18.52 12.13
C ALA A 163 1.00 -18.44 13.65
N ARG A 164 0.10 -19.25 14.21
CA ARG A 164 -0.37 -19.13 15.58
C ARG A 164 0.74 -19.06 16.63
N ASP A 165 1.77 -19.87 16.46
CA ASP A 165 2.88 -19.97 17.42
C ASP A 165 4.00 -18.92 17.18
N THR A 166 4.00 -18.28 16.03
CA THR A 166 5.04 -17.31 15.63
C THR A 166 4.52 -15.87 15.58
N TYR A 167 3.21 -15.68 15.42
CA TYR A 167 2.58 -14.36 15.35
C TYR A 167 2.14 -13.89 16.73
N SER A 168 2.59 -12.72 17.12
CA SER A 168 2.16 -12.10 18.39
C SER A 168 0.83 -11.36 18.22
N TRP A 169 -0.10 -11.56 19.16
CA TRP A 169 -1.38 -10.88 19.20
C TRP A 169 -1.36 -9.60 20.05
N ASN A 170 -0.16 -9.14 20.43
CA ASN A 170 0.04 -7.91 21.16
C ASN A 170 -0.07 -6.70 20.23
N LEU A 171 -0.59 -5.58 20.74
CA LEU A 171 -0.49 -4.29 20.06
C LEU A 171 0.89 -3.68 20.35
N SER A 172 1.58 -3.21 19.33
CA SER A 172 2.85 -2.48 19.48
C SER A 172 2.57 -0.98 19.54
N LEU A 173 2.67 -0.40 20.73
CA LEU A 173 2.50 1.04 20.91
C LEU A 173 3.82 1.76 20.63
N PRO A 174 3.84 2.79 19.75
CA PRO A 174 5.02 3.62 19.56
C PRO A 174 5.36 4.35 20.86
N PHE A 175 6.64 4.67 21.05
CA PHE A 175 7.17 5.40 22.23
C PHE A 175 7.22 4.63 23.56
N PHE A 176 6.72 3.40 23.62
CA PHE A 176 6.77 2.58 24.83
C PHE A 176 7.64 1.34 24.62
N LYS A 177 8.44 0.99 25.62
CA LYS A 177 9.16 -0.29 25.61
C LYS A 177 8.19 -1.45 25.77
N GLN A 178 8.34 -2.45 24.95
CA GLN A 178 7.43 -3.58 24.93
C GLN A 178 7.46 -4.41 26.23
N THR A 179 8.59 -4.38 26.95
CA THR A 179 8.77 -5.04 28.25
C THR A 179 7.85 -4.48 29.34
N ASP A 180 7.50 -3.19 29.26
CA ASP A 180 6.77 -2.52 30.34
C ASP A 180 5.25 -2.63 30.18
N ILE A 181 4.76 -2.94 28.97
CA ILE A 181 3.32 -2.89 28.62
C ILE A 181 2.78 -4.23 28.09
N THR A 182 3.58 -5.28 28.02
CA THR A 182 3.20 -6.58 27.42
C THR A 182 1.90 -7.16 27.96
N ARG A 183 1.55 -6.95 29.24
CA ARG A 183 0.30 -7.44 29.82
C ARG A 183 -0.94 -6.68 29.38
N VAL A 184 -0.80 -5.36 29.08
CA VAL A 184 -1.93 -4.49 28.70
C VAL A 184 -2.21 -4.55 27.20
N THR A 185 -1.18 -4.88 26.41
CA THR A 185 -1.26 -4.87 24.93
C THR A 185 -1.65 -6.21 24.33
N ASN A 186 -1.63 -7.31 25.09
CA ASN A 186 -2.09 -8.62 24.60
C ASN A 186 -3.61 -8.70 24.64
N ILE A 187 -4.23 -8.38 23.51
CA ILE A 187 -5.69 -8.45 23.35
C ILE A 187 -6.19 -9.80 22.85
N GLY A 188 -5.27 -10.72 22.55
CA GLY A 188 -5.59 -12.02 22.00
C GLY A 188 -6.14 -12.00 20.56
N PRO A 189 -6.25 -13.18 19.92
CA PRO A 189 -6.59 -13.26 18.50
C PRO A 189 -8.00 -12.75 18.19
N TRP A 190 -8.97 -12.98 19.06
CA TRP A 190 -10.37 -12.63 18.80
C TRP A 190 -10.65 -11.12 18.91
N LEU A 191 -10.06 -10.42 19.87
CA LEU A 191 -10.16 -8.96 19.96
C LEU A 191 -9.27 -8.28 18.92
N TYR A 192 -8.24 -8.99 18.43
CA TYR A 192 -7.40 -8.47 17.35
C TYR A 192 -8.08 -8.53 15.99
N LEU A 193 -9.08 -9.41 15.78
CA LEU A 193 -9.83 -9.49 14.53
C LEU A 193 -10.50 -8.18 14.12
N PRO A 194 -11.36 -7.53 14.94
CA PRO A 194 -11.95 -6.24 14.57
C PRO A 194 -10.89 -5.15 14.37
N PHE A 195 -9.76 -5.24 15.05
CA PHE A 195 -8.66 -4.31 14.86
C PHE A 195 -7.97 -4.49 13.49
N ILE A 196 -7.67 -5.73 13.07
CA ILE A 196 -7.19 -6.02 11.70
C ILE A 196 -8.18 -5.48 10.66
N MET A 197 -9.47 -5.75 10.84
CA MET A 197 -10.51 -5.26 9.93
C MET A 197 -10.47 -3.73 9.80
N MET A 198 -10.38 -3.03 10.92
CA MET A 198 -10.28 -1.57 10.94
C MET A 198 -9.02 -1.08 10.20
N VAL A 199 -7.87 -1.72 10.41
CA VAL A 199 -6.61 -1.32 9.78
C VAL A 199 -6.64 -1.56 8.27
N LEU A 200 -7.02 -2.75 7.81
CA LEU A 200 -7.00 -3.09 6.40
C LEU A 200 -8.04 -2.29 5.60
N ILE A 201 -9.27 -2.23 6.11
CA ILE A 201 -10.37 -1.51 5.47
C ILE A 201 -10.11 -0.01 5.51
N GLY A 202 -9.65 0.50 6.66
CA GLY A 202 -9.30 1.91 6.82
C GLY A 202 -8.20 2.34 5.86
N ALA A 203 -7.10 1.60 5.80
CA ALA A 203 -5.99 1.90 4.88
C ALA A 203 -6.43 1.80 3.42
N SER A 204 -7.18 0.74 3.04
CA SER A 204 -7.67 0.57 1.67
C SER A 204 -8.53 1.74 1.21
N ASN A 205 -9.49 2.17 2.04
CA ASN A 205 -10.36 3.28 1.68
C ASN A 205 -9.65 4.65 1.79
N ALA A 206 -8.69 4.83 2.68
CA ALA A 206 -7.92 6.08 2.80
C ALA A 206 -7.08 6.35 1.54
N VAL A 207 -6.39 5.33 1.01
CA VAL A 207 -5.66 5.45 -0.26
C VAL A 207 -6.63 5.72 -1.42
N ASN A 208 -7.78 5.03 -1.47
CA ASN A 208 -8.79 5.24 -2.49
C ASN A 208 -9.36 6.66 -2.47
N LEU A 209 -9.59 7.24 -1.29
CA LEU A 209 -10.02 8.64 -1.14
C LEU A 209 -8.95 9.64 -1.59
N THR A 210 -7.67 9.28 -1.53
CA THR A 210 -6.57 10.16 -1.91
C THR A 210 -6.33 10.15 -3.44
N ASP A 211 -6.83 9.14 -4.16
CA ASP A 211 -6.68 8.99 -5.61
C ASP A 211 -7.64 9.90 -6.41
N GLY A 212 -7.60 11.20 -6.11
CA GLY A 212 -8.44 12.22 -6.75
C GLY A 212 -7.70 13.16 -7.70
N LEU A 213 -6.36 13.26 -7.61
CA LEU A 213 -5.52 14.11 -8.46
C LEU A 213 -4.40 13.29 -9.11
N ASP A 214 -4.00 13.72 -10.32
CA ASP A 214 -2.94 13.07 -11.10
C ASP A 214 -1.63 13.02 -10.29
N GLY A 215 -1.09 11.83 -10.09
CA GLY A 215 0.16 11.61 -9.37
C GLY A 215 0.09 11.71 -7.85
N LEU A 216 -1.01 12.15 -7.24
CA LEU A 216 -1.09 12.38 -5.79
C LEU A 216 -0.96 11.06 -5.02
N ALA A 217 -1.89 10.13 -5.18
CA ALA A 217 -1.92 8.90 -4.41
C ALA A 217 -0.65 8.05 -4.65
N ILE A 218 -0.17 7.97 -5.89
CA ILE A 218 0.96 7.12 -6.21
C ILE A 218 2.31 7.68 -5.72
N SER A 219 2.49 9.01 -5.73
CA SER A 219 3.70 9.64 -5.18
C SER A 219 3.76 9.51 -3.65
N VAL A 220 2.62 9.69 -2.96
CA VAL A 220 2.53 9.44 -1.51
C VAL A 220 2.77 7.96 -1.20
N THR A 221 2.24 7.05 -2.02
CA THR A 221 2.49 5.60 -1.91
C THR A 221 3.98 5.29 -2.02
N PHE A 222 4.68 5.86 -2.99
CA PHE A 222 6.12 5.67 -3.15
C PHE A 222 6.88 6.02 -1.85
N ILE A 223 6.62 7.18 -1.27
CA ILE A 223 7.26 7.62 0.00
C ILE A 223 6.90 6.69 1.16
N ALA A 224 5.63 6.31 1.29
CA ALA A 224 5.18 5.39 2.33
C ALA A 224 5.88 4.02 2.20
N MET A 225 6.01 3.49 0.98
CA MET A 225 6.66 2.21 0.74
C MET A 225 8.17 2.25 1.00
N VAL A 226 8.85 3.35 0.71
CA VAL A 226 10.26 3.55 1.09
C VAL A 226 10.42 3.50 2.62
N ALA A 227 9.55 4.19 3.36
CA ALA A 227 9.57 4.14 4.82
C ALA A 227 9.27 2.72 5.35
N LEU A 228 8.24 2.05 4.81
CA LEU A 228 7.89 0.68 5.20
C LEU A 228 8.98 -0.32 4.84
N THR A 229 9.75 -0.10 3.76
CA THR A 229 10.95 -0.91 3.43
C THR A 229 11.97 -0.84 4.57
N ALA A 230 12.22 0.36 5.12
CA ALA A 230 13.10 0.51 6.27
C ALA A 230 12.55 -0.19 7.53
N PHE A 231 11.26 -0.03 7.84
CA PHE A 231 10.63 -0.69 8.99
C PHE A 231 10.68 -2.22 8.90
N THR A 232 10.35 -2.79 7.73
CA THR A 232 10.38 -4.24 7.52
C THR A 232 11.79 -4.79 7.59
N TYR A 233 12.77 -4.08 7.03
CA TYR A 233 14.17 -4.46 7.09
C TYR A 233 14.69 -4.47 8.54
N VAL A 234 14.47 -3.38 9.27
CA VAL A 234 14.95 -3.24 10.66
C VAL A 234 14.29 -4.25 11.58
N SER A 235 12.98 -4.49 11.44
CA SER A 235 12.26 -5.49 12.26
C SER A 235 12.67 -6.93 11.91
N GLY A 236 13.10 -7.18 10.68
CA GLY A 236 13.51 -8.51 10.19
C GLY A 236 14.98 -8.85 10.47
N ASP A 237 15.82 -7.87 10.79
CA ASP A 237 17.24 -8.07 11.08
C ASP A 237 17.49 -8.02 12.60
N GLU A 238 18.06 -9.09 13.16
CA GLU A 238 18.27 -9.23 14.61
C GLU A 238 19.19 -8.16 15.20
N ARG A 239 20.22 -7.72 14.45
CA ARG A 239 21.20 -6.72 14.93
C ARG A 239 20.54 -5.35 15.04
N TRP A 240 19.83 -4.94 14.00
CA TRP A 240 19.10 -3.67 13.97
C TRP A 240 17.95 -3.66 14.97
N ALA A 241 17.20 -4.75 15.08
CA ALA A 241 16.09 -4.85 16.03
C ALA A 241 16.58 -4.70 17.47
N ARG A 242 17.70 -5.37 17.85
CA ARG A 242 18.33 -5.22 19.17
C ARG A 242 18.84 -3.80 19.42
N MET A 243 19.53 -3.20 18.44
CA MET A 243 20.10 -1.85 18.57
C MET A 243 19.02 -0.77 18.74
N LEU A 244 17.85 -0.98 18.17
CA LEU A 244 16.72 -0.03 18.19
C LEU A 244 15.65 -0.40 19.22
N PHE A 245 15.87 -1.45 20.02
CA PHE A 245 14.92 -1.95 21.04
C PHE A 245 13.54 -2.31 20.46
N ILE A 246 13.53 -2.82 19.21
CA ILE A 246 12.34 -3.29 18.51
C ILE A 246 12.25 -4.82 18.63
N GLU A 247 11.04 -5.36 18.65
CA GLU A 247 10.84 -6.80 18.58
C GLU A 247 11.36 -7.37 17.25
N HIS A 248 12.36 -8.26 17.35
CA HIS A 248 12.87 -8.98 16.18
C HIS A 248 11.85 -9.99 15.68
N ARG A 249 11.55 -9.95 14.38
CA ARG A 249 10.61 -10.83 13.70
C ARG A 249 11.23 -11.33 12.41
N LYS A 250 11.86 -12.48 12.48
CA LYS A 250 12.63 -13.08 11.37
C LYS A 250 11.86 -13.11 10.04
N ASP A 251 10.58 -13.47 10.08
CA ASP A 251 9.77 -13.65 8.87
C ASP A 251 9.36 -12.32 8.20
N VAL A 252 9.36 -11.23 8.94
CA VAL A 252 9.04 -9.89 8.45
C VAL A 252 10.09 -9.36 7.46
N GLY A 253 11.34 -9.77 7.61
CA GLY A 253 12.43 -9.33 6.73
C GLY A 253 12.17 -9.56 5.23
N GLU A 254 11.44 -10.59 4.86
CA GLU A 254 11.10 -10.88 3.46
C GLU A 254 10.06 -9.89 2.87
N LEU A 255 9.26 -9.24 3.71
CA LEU A 255 8.34 -8.19 3.27
C LEU A 255 9.08 -6.96 2.72
N THR A 256 10.36 -6.79 3.07
CA THR A 256 11.22 -5.73 2.52
C THR A 256 11.28 -5.82 0.98
N VAL A 257 11.34 -7.05 0.44
CA VAL A 257 11.34 -7.28 -1.01
C VAL A 257 10.03 -6.83 -1.66
N PHE A 258 8.90 -7.12 -1.02
CA PHE A 258 7.58 -6.67 -1.48
C PHE A 258 7.45 -5.13 -1.41
N CYS A 259 7.88 -4.52 -0.30
CA CYS A 259 7.84 -3.05 -0.15
C CYS A 259 8.71 -2.36 -1.22
N GLY A 260 9.92 -2.90 -1.47
CA GLY A 260 10.78 -2.40 -2.55
C GLY A 260 10.14 -2.56 -3.93
N ALA A 261 9.53 -3.72 -4.23
CA ALA A 261 8.80 -3.92 -5.48
C ALA A 261 7.65 -2.94 -5.65
N MET A 262 6.88 -2.68 -4.58
CA MET A 262 5.79 -1.70 -4.60
C MET A 262 6.32 -0.27 -4.80
N ALA A 263 7.42 0.10 -4.16
CA ALA A 263 8.06 1.40 -4.39
C ALA A 263 8.52 1.55 -5.84
N GLY A 264 9.16 0.53 -6.41
CA GLY A 264 9.59 0.52 -7.81
C GLY A 264 8.42 0.62 -8.79
N ALA A 265 7.35 -0.17 -8.57
CA ALA A 265 6.14 -0.12 -9.38
C ALA A 265 5.44 1.25 -9.29
N SER A 266 5.38 1.83 -8.10
CA SER A 266 4.81 3.17 -7.88
C SER A 266 5.55 4.24 -8.65
N LEU A 267 6.88 4.23 -8.59
CA LEU A 267 7.73 5.17 -9.32
C LEU A 267 7.59 5.00 -10.84
N GLY A 268 7.53 3.75 -11.32
CA GLY A 268 7.34 3.47 -12.74
C GLY A 268 5.95 3.83 -13.25
N PHE A 269 4.91 3.66 -12.44
CA PHE A 269 3.55 4.10 -12.77
C PHE A 269 3.41 5.62 -12.75
N LEU A 270 4.09 6.30 -11.82
CA LEU A 270 4.11 7.77 -11.73
C LEU A 270 4.60 8.42 -13.02
N TRP A 271 5.45 7.75 -13.79
CA TRP A 271 5.90 8.22 -15.11
C TRP A 271 4.74 8.52 -16.06
N TYR A 272 3.67 7.71 -15.98
CA TYR A 272 2.48 7.86 -16.82
C TYR A 272 1.32 8.56 -16.11
N ASN A 273 1.36 8.63 -14.78
CA ASN A 273 0.30 9.22 -13.98
C ASN A 273 0.62 10.65 -13.50
N ALA A 274 1.83 11.17 -13.76
CA ALA A 274 2.19 12.57 -13.47
C ALA A 274 1.32 13.54 -14.29
N PRO A 275 0.97 14.72 -13.73
CA PRO A 275 0.12 15.70 -14.42
C PRO A 275 0.74 16.24 -15.73
N PRO A 276 0.04 16.22 -16.88
CA PRO A 276 -1.28 15.62 -17.12
C PRO A 276 -1.19 14.10 -17.30
N ALA A 277 -2.03 13.34 -16.60
CA ALA A 277 -1.95 11.89 -16.58
C ALA A 277 -2.35 11.22 -17.91
N ASP A 278 -1.54 10.28 -18.38
CA ASP A 278 -1.84 9.40 -19.52
C ASP A 278 -2.80 8.25 -19.13
N VAL A 279 -2.86 7.90 -17.85
CA VAL A 279 -3.68 6.83 -17.28
C VAL A 279 -4.00 7.09 -15.81
N PHE A 280 -5.21 6.77 -15.39
CA PHE A 280 -5.62 6.79 -13.98
C PHE A 280 -5.43 5.43 -13.33
N MET A 281 -5.07 5.44 -12.04
CA MET A 281 -4.84 4.23 -11.26
C MET A 281 -6.13 3.41 -11.10
N GLY A 282 -7.23 4.09 -10.78
CA GLY A 282 -8.53 3.48 -10.53
C GLY A 282 -8.61 2.73 -9.19
N ASP A 283 -9.80 2.18 -8.92
CA ASP A 283 -10.05 1.43 -7.69
C ASP A 283 -9.21 0.13 -7.63
N VAL A 284 -8.84 -0.44 -8.78
CA VAL A 284 -7.91 -1.58 -8.88
C VAL A 284 -6.61 -1.32 -8.14
N GLY A 285 -5.99 -0.16 -8.41
CA GLY A 285 -4.70 0.18 -7.81
C GLY A 285 -4.83 0.72 -6.40
N SER A 286 -5.74 1.68 -6.19
CA SER A 286 -5.86 2.40 -4.92
C SER A 286 -6.30 1.48 -3.76
N LEU A 287 -7.28 0.59 -3.98
CA LEU A 287 -7.69 -0.37 -2.96
C LEU A 287 -6.59 -1.40 -2.66
N ALA A 288 -5.90 -1.90 -3.70
CA ALA A 288 -4.83 -2.87 -3.55
C ALA A 288 -3.63 -2.29 -2.77
N ILE A 289 -3.21 -1.08 -3.11
CA ILE A 289 -2.12 -0.37 -2.41
C ILE A 289 -2.47 -0.15 -0.95
N GLY A 290 -3.68 0.37 -0.67
CA GLY A 290 -4.10 0.60 0.70
C GLY A 290 -4.26 -0.70 1.49
N GLY A 291 -4.81 -1.77 0.89
CA GLY A 291 -4.85 -3.11 1.47
C GLY A 291 -3.46 -3.68 1.76
N ALA A 292 -2.50 -3.45 0.85
CA ALA A 292 -1.09 -3.84 1.05
C ALA A 292 -0.46 -3.08 2.23
N ILE A 293 -0.62 -1.74 2.28
CA ILE A 293 -0.10 -0.91 3.39
C ILE A 293 -0.66 -1.40 4.73
N GLY A 294 -1.99 -1.60 4.81
CA GLY A 294 -2.63 -2.11 6.02
C GLY A 294 -2.10 -3.49 6.42
N THR A 295 -1.96 -4.40 5.46
CA THR A 295 -1.45 -5.75 5.71
C THR A 295 0.01 -5.72 6.17
N ILE A 296 0.88 -4.89 5.58
CA ILE A 296 2.26 -4.71 6.06
C ILE A 296 2.26 -4.25 7.51
N GLY A 297 1.44 -3.26 7.87
CA GLY A 297 1.33 -2.78 9.26
C GLY A 297 0.95 -3.89 10.24
N VAL A 298 -0.03 -4.72 9.88
CA VAL A 298 -0.47 -5.88 10.69
C VAL A 298 0.65 -6.92 10.81
N LEU A 299 1.31 -7.32 9.70
CA LEU A 299 2.37 -8.31 9.70
C LEU A 299 3.62 -7.84 10.47
N THR A 300 3.93 -6.55 10.41
CA THR A 300 5.08 -5.94 11.09
C THR A 300 4.77 -5.47 12.50
N LYS A 301 3.51 -5.52 12.93
CA LYS A 301 3.04 -4.95 14.20
C LYS A 301 3.33 -3.44 14.33
N GLN A 302 3.20 -2.75 13.23
CA GLN A 302 3.40 -1.30 13.13
C GLN A 302 2.07 -0.58 12.79
N GLU A 303 0.95 -1.10 13.29
CA GLU A 303 -0.39 -0.61 12.97
C GLU A 303 -0.58 0.87 13.33
N PHE A 304 -0.08 1.28 14.49
CA PHE A 304 -0.14 2.69 14.92
C PHE A 304 0.85 3.58 14.15
N ILE A 305 1.97 3.03 13.73
CA ILE A 305 2.95 3.76 12.90
C ILE A 305 2.37 4.05 11.51
N LEU A 306 1.45 3.22 11.00
CA LEU A 306 0.77 3.50 9.73
C LEU A 306 0.06 4.85 9.72
N VAL A 307 -0.42 5.34 10.88
CA VAL A 307 -1.03 6.68 10.99
C VAL A 307 -0.02 7.77 10.64
N LEU A 308 1.27 7.56 10.96
CA LEU A 308 2.35 8.48 10.58
C LEU A 308 2.85 8.20 9.17
N VAL A 309 3.22 6.96 8.85
CA VAL A 309 3.72 6.60 7.50
C VAL A 309 2.71 6.98 6.41
N GLY A 310 1.42 6.70 6.67
CA GLY A 310 0.31 7.04 5.79
C GLY A 310 -0.35 8.39 6.14
N GLY A 311 0.36 9.33 6.78
CA GLY A 311 -0.21 10.55 7.34
C GLY A 311 -1.05 11.36 6.37
N VAL A 312 -0.63 11.44 5.10
CA VAL A 312 -1.41 12.10 4.04
C VAL A 312 -2.72 11.36 3.80
N PHE A 313 -2.70 10.03 3.65
CA PHE A 313 -3.91 9.22 3.46
C PHE A 313 -4.87 9.37 4.65
N VAL A 314 -4.31 9.42 5.86
CA VAL A 314 -5.09 9.64 7.09
C VAL A 314 -5.73 11.03 7.10
N LEU A 315 -4.98 12.08 6.75
CA LEU A 315 -5.53 13.45 6.68
C LEU A 315 -6.69 13.54 5.68
N GLU A 316 -6.55 12.93 4.50
CA GLU A 316 -7.60 12.88 3.49
C GLU A 316 -8.85 12.16 4.01
N ALA A 317 -8.70 10.96 4.58
CA ALA A 317 -9.82 10.20 5.13
C ALA A 317 -10.49 10.91 6.33
N VAL A 318 -9.69 11.47 7.25
CA VAL A 318 -10.21 12.21 8.41
C VAL A 318 -10.98 13.45 7.98
N SER A 319 -10.53 14.16 6.94
CA SER A 319 -11.24 15.32 6.41
C SER A 319 -12.66 14.97 5.97
N VAL A 320 -12.82 13.83 5.29
CA VAL A 320 -14.13 13.32 4.85
C VAL A 320 -15.00 12.94 6.05
N MET A 321 -14.42 12.22 7.03
CA MET A 321 -15.16 11.84 8.25
C MET A 321 -15.62 13.07 9.04
N MET A 322 -14.76 14.08 9.19
CA MET A 322 -15.10 15.35 9.86
C MET A 322 -16.22 16.08 9.12
N GLN A 323 -16.11 16.20 7.80
CA GLN A 323 -17.14 16.85 6.98
C GLN A 323 -18.50 16.19 7.14
N VAL A 324 -18.56 14.85 6.98
CA VAL A 324 -19.80 14.09 7.07
C VAL A 324 -20.40 14.18 8.47
N SER A 325 -19.59 14.05 9.50
CA SER A 325 -20.03 14.13 10.90
C SER A 325 -20.55 15.52 11.26
N PHE A 326 -19.82 16.57 10.86
CA PHE A 326 -20.22 17.96 11.09
C PHE A 326 -21.50 18.31 10.34
N PHE A 327 -21.62 17.89 9.07
CA PHE A 327 -22.82 18.13 8.27
C PHE A 327 -24.05 17.45 8.89
N LYS A 328 -23.94 16.18 9.31
CA LYS A 328 -25.03 15.46 9.97
C LYS A 328 -25.41 16.10 11.31
N MET A 329 -24.41 16.46 12.11
CA MET A 329 -24.62 17.09 13.42
C MET A 329 -25.34 18.45 13.28
N THR A 330 -24.89 19.30 12.35
CA THR A 330 -25.51 20.61 12.12
C THR A 330 -26.93 20.47 11.55
N LYS A 331 -27.14 19.52 10.60
CA LYS A 331 -28.45 19.21 10.06
C LYS A 331 -29.42 18.74 11.15
N TRP A 332 -28.95 17.90 12.08
CA TRP A 332 -29.75 17.41 13.21
C TRP A 332 -30.11 18.54 14.19
N ARG A 333 -29.16 19.47 14.47
CA ARG A 333 -29.38 20.59 15.44
C ARG A 333 -30.18 21.75 14.87
N THR A 334 -29.95 22.13 13.61
CA THR A 334 -30.48 23.38 13.03
C THR A 334 -31.42 23.17 11.81
N GLY A 335 -31.69 21.91 11.45
CA GLY A 335 -32.47 21.57 10.25
C GLY A 335 -31.70 21.77 8.93
N LYS A 336 -30.58 22.50 8.94
CA LYS A 336 -29.75 22.78 7.76
C LYS A 336 -28.33 22.28 7.99
N GLY A 337 -27.84 21.41 7.08
CA GLY A 337 -26.44 20.94 7.11
C GLY A 337 -25.48 22.07 6.73
N ARG A 338 -24.40 22.25 7.52
CA ARG A 338 -23.31 23.18 7.21
C ARG A 338 -22.08 22.39 6.81
N ARG A 339 -21.28 22.91 5.88
CA ARG A 339 -20.00 22.35 5.48
C ARG A 339 -18.89 22.93 6.35
N LEU A 340 -17.91 22.07 6.74
CA LEU A 340 -16.69 22.47 7.44
C LEU A 340 -15.61 22.90 6.42
N PHE A 341 -15.46 22.11 5.37
CA PHE A 341 -14.58 22.35 4.22
C PHE A 341 -15.45 22.69 2.99
N GLU A 342 -14.93 23.43 2.04
CA GLU A 342 -15.62 23.74 0.78
C GLU A 342 -15.97 22.46 0.03
N MET A 343 -15.00 21.54 -0.05
CA MET A 343 -15.15 20.19 -0.58
C MET A 343 -14.23 19.24 0.18
N THR A 344 -14.53 17.94 0.17
CA THR A 344 -13.65 16.88 0.73
C THR A 344 -13.56 15.73 -0.26
N PRO A 345 -12.42 15.00 -0.29
CA PRO A 345 -11.20 15.10 0.57
C PRO A 345 -10.45 16.43 0.47
N LEU A 346 -9.39 16.63 1.31
CA LEU A 346 -8.69 17.91 1.46
C LEU A 346 -8.11 18.47 0.15
N HIS A 347 -7.61 17.62 -0.74
CA HIS A 347 -7.06 18.07 -2.02
C HIS A 347 -8.12 18.84 -2.82
N HIS A 348 -9.39 18.42 -2.83
CA HIS A 348 -10.47 19.15 -3.49
C HIS A 348 -10.79 20.50 -2.80
N HIS A 349 -10.59 20.59 -1.48
CA HIS A 349 -10.72 21.88 -0.79
C HIS A 349 -9.74 22.93 -1.32
N PHE A 350 -8.50 22.50 -1.62
CA PHE A 350 -7.49 23.39 -2.18
C PHE A 350 -7.73 23.69 -3.67
N GLU A 351 -8.30 22.75 -4.44
CA GLU A 351 -8.75 23.02 -5.81
C GLU A 351 -9.84 24.09 -5.85
N MET A 352 -10.83 24.01 -4.93
CA MET A 352 -11.89 25.03 -4.81
C MET A 352 -11.37 26.41 -4.43
N ARG A 353 -10.11 26.49 -3.97
CA ARG A 353 -9.37 27.74 -3.67
C ARG A 353 -8.38 28.12 -4.79
N ASP A 354 -8.62 27.65 -5.99
CA ASP A 354 -7.84 27.96 -7.21
C ASP A 354 -6.35 27.58 -7.13
N TRP A 355 -6.01 26.58 -6.31
CA TRP A 355 -4.66 26.04 -6.34
C TRP A 355 -4.51 25.11 -7.55
N LYS A 356 -3.41 25.29 -8.31
CA LYS A 356 -3.07 24.40 -9.41
C LYS A 356 -2.82 22.99 -8.88
N GLU A 357 -3.29 21.97 -9.60
CA GLU A 357 -3.16 20.56 -9.24
C GLU A 357 -1.71 20.18 -8.90
N SER A 358 -0.75 20.53 -9.76
CA SER A 358 0.67 20.26 -9.51
C SER A 358 1.18 20.87 -8.19
N LYS A 359 0.70 22.06 -7.81
CA LYS A 359 1.05 22.70 -6.53
C LYS A 359 0.53 21.91 -5.33
N ILE A 360 -0.69 21.36 -5.44
CA ILE A 360 -1.28 20.51 -4.40
C ILE A 360 -0.46 19.24 -4.26
N VAL A 361 -0.22 18.53 -5.36
CA VAL A 361 0.54 17.28 -5.39
C VAL A 361 1.93 17.44 -4.76
N PHE A 362 2.70 18.47 -5.17
CA PHE A 362 4.03 18.69 -4.59
C PHE A 362 4.00 19.03 -3.10
N ARG A 363 3.01 19.79 -2.62
CA ARG A 363 2.88 20.09 -1.20
C ARG A 363 2.51 18.87 -0.37
N PHE A 364 1.61 18.02 -0.88
CA PHE A 364 1.25 16.77 -0.24
C PHE A 364 2.41 15.78 -0.26
N LEU A 365 3.23 15.77 -1.33
CA LEU A 365 4.47 14.99 -1.37
C LEU A 365 5.46 15.43 -0.28
N ILE A 366 5.63 16.74 -0.08
CA ILE A 366 6.48 17.28 1.02
C ILE A 366 5.93 16.84 2.38
N LEU A 367 4.62 16.90 2.59
CA LEU A 367 3.99 16.41 3.81
C LEU A 367 4.20 14.90 3.99
N ALA A 368 4.09 14.09 2.92
CA ALA A 368 4.37 12.67 2.98
C ALA A 368 5.82 12.38 3.40
N ILE A 369 6.79 13.12 2.88
CA ILE A 369 8.20 13.02 3.28
C ILE A 369 8.36 13.39 4.77
N LEU A 370 7.75 14.47 5.24
CA LEU A 370 7.80 14.85 6.65
C LEU A 370 7.21 13.75 7.55
N PHE A 371 6.06 13.21 7.20
CA PHE A 371 5.45 12.10 7.92
C PHE A 371 6.32 10.83 7.91
N ALA A 372 6.94 10.50 6.77
CA ALA A 372 7.86 9.38 6.67
C ALA A 372 9.09 9.58 7.59
N LEU A 373 9.70 10.76 7.61
CA LEU A 373 10.81 11.09 8.50
C LEU A 373 10.40 11.03 9.97
N LEU A 374 9.24 11.58 10.33
CA LEU A 374 8.68 11.49 11.68
C LEU A 374 8.44 10.03 12.08
N SER A 375 7.91 9.20 11.18
CA SER A 375 7.71 7.78 11.46
C SER A 375 9.04 7.05 11.70
N LEU A 376 10.05 7.30 10.86
CA LEU A 376 11.37 6.69 11.01
C LEU A 376 12.08 7.15 12.32
N SER A 377 11.84 8.39 12.77
CA SER A 377 12.38 8.86 14.05
C SER A 377 11.88 8.04 15.24
N THR A 378 10.65 7.47 15.15
CA THR A 378 10.08 6.62 16.20
C THR A 378 10.87 5.32 16.43
N LEU A 379 11.67 4.88 15.45
CA LEU A 379 12.51 3.68 15.59
C LEU A 379 13.51 3.78 16.74
N LYS A 380 13.92 4.99 17.10
CA LYS A 380 14.91 5.22 18.19
C LYS A 380 14.27 5.73 19.48
N LEU A 381 12.99 6.08 19.49
CA LEU A 381 12.30 6.68 20.63
C LEU A 381 11.60 5.65 21.53
N ARG A 382 12.04 4.39 21.51
CA ARG A 382 11.47 3.27 22.31
C ARG A 382 12.35 2.91 23.50
#